data_47113fc3dc800384b0f56d627212b5af
#
_entry.id   47113fc3dc800384b0f56d627212b5af
#
_cell.length_a   1.000
_cell.length_b   1.000
_cell.length_c   1.000
_cell.angle_alpha   90.00
_cell.angle_beta   90.00
_cell.angle_gamma   90.00
#
_symmetry.space_group_name_H-M   'P 1'
#
loop_
_entity.id
_entity.type
_entity.pdbx_description
1 polymer ?
#
loop_
_entity_poly.entity_id
_entity_poly.type
_entity_poly.pdbx_seq_one_letter_code
_entity_poly.pdbx_strand_id
1 'polypeptide(L)'
;MTRPITAGVDGSAESLAALAWAGREAMRRGLALRVVHVWRYEPHQALGAGDRDTQDRWVRDAAAEAARTLAERHPDLDITTDILEGDPVDTLTAAAADAELLVLGSRGHGPVVGFLLGSVGQQVIADAVRPVVLVRAGDEASGEAAGRDIVVGQQGDPEDSAAALGFAFATAAARGATVRAVRAWTLPPVFAYSPGSLKLLDEAGGLEPYEKKALAEALEPWRERFPGVPVVEHVEMGSAGQVLLSVAGRAQLTVVGRRAHRTAVGARIGSVAHGVLHHAECPVAVVPSPRA
;
A
#
# COMPACT_ATOMS: atom_id res chain seq x y z
N MET A 1 5.53 -22.56 -6.50
CA MET A 1 6.46 -21.51 -6.91
C MET A 1 6.16 -20.28 -6.08
N THR A 2 7.17 -19.68 -5.46
CA THR A 2 7.04 -18.40 -4.76
C THR A 2 6.85 -17.28 -5.79
N ARG A 3 5.90 -16.37 -5.53
CA ARG A 3 5.68 -15.23 -6.43
C ARG A 3 6.72 -14.16 -6.17
N PRO A 4 7.23 -13.48 -7.22
CA PRO A 4 8.15 -12.36 -7.05
C PRO A 4 7.45 -11.12 -6.50
N ILE A 5 8.22 -10.18 -5.96
CA ILE A 5 7.77 -8.80 -5.83
C ILE A 5 7.89 -8.15 -7.21
N THR A 6 6.87 -7.44 -7.66
CA THR A 6 6.88 -6.75 -8.96
C THR A 6 6.96 -5.24 -8.75
N ALA A 7 7.89 -4.57 -9.42
CA ALA A 7 8.00 -3.12 -9.43
C ALA A 7 7.69 -2.55 -10.81
N GLY A 8 6.72 -1.65 -10.90
CA GLY A 8 6.46 -0.90 -12.12
C GLY A 8 7.36 0.33 -12.23
N VAL A 9 8.07 0.46 -13.34
CA VAL A 9 9.00 1.57 -13.59
C VAL A 9 8.64 2.32 -14.87
N ASP A 10 8.76 3.65 -14.85
CA ASP A 10 8.56 4.54 -16.00
C ASP A 10 9.71 5.57 -16.17
N GLY A 11 10.79 5.39 -15.39
CA GLY A 11 11.94 6.29 -15.37
C GLY A 11 11.77 7.54 -14.52
N SER A 12 10.60 7.76 -13.90
CA SER A 12 10.42 8.87 -12.95
C SER A 12 11.17 8.64 -11.65
N ALA A 13 11.45 9.71 -10.90
CA ALA A 13 12.09 9.61 -9.59
C ALA A 13 11.26 8.78 -8.61
N GLU A 14 9.94 8.87 -8.71
CA GLU A 14 9.00 8.10 -7.90
C GLU A 14 9.05 6.61 -8.21
N SER A 15 9.13 6.24 -9.49
CA SER A 15 9.25 4.84 -9.89
C SER A 15 10.60 4.24 -9.52
N LEU A 16 11.68 5.03 -9.54
CA LEU A 16 12.99 4.61 -9.06
C LEU A 16 13.02 4.44 -7.53
N ALA A 17 12.34 5.31 -6.78
CA ALA A 17 12.16 5.14 -5.34
C ALA A 17 11.35 3.88 -5.03
N ALA A 18 10.29 3.60 -5.81
CA ALA A 18 9.50 2.38 -5.71
C ALA A 18 10.34 1.13 -5.98
N LEU A 19 11.19 1.16 -7.02
CA LEU A 19 12.10 0.08 -7.36
C LEU A 19 13.09 -0.19 -6.21
N ALA A 20 13.68 0.86 -5.64
CA ALA A 20 14.61 0.74 -4.51
C ALA A 20 13.91 0.15 -3.27
N TRP A 21 12.67 0.58 -2.98
CA TRP A 21 11.86 0.02 -1.91
C TRP A 21 11.54 -1.46 -2.16
N ALA A 22 11.13 -1.82 -3.38
CA ALA A 22 10.81 -3.19 -3.78
C ALA A 22 12.03 -4.13 -3.65
N GLY A 23 13.22 -3.66 -4.02
CA GLY A 23 14.47 -4.42 -3.86
C GLY A 23 14.76 -4.73 -2.40
N ARG A 24 14.67 -3.74 -1.51
CA ARG A 24 14.85 -3.96 -0.05
C ARG A 24 13.82 -4.93 0.52
N GLU A 25 12.56 -4.82 0.07
CA GLU A 25 11.50 -5.71 0.53
C GLU A 25 11.68 -7.14 0.01
N ALA A 26 12.12 -7.30 -1.23
CA ALA A 26 12.43 -8.60 -1.82
C ALA A 26 13.57 -9.31 -1.05
N MET A 27 14.64 -8.59 -0.72
CA MET A 27 15.72 -9.11 0.12
C MET A 27 15.23 -9.57 1.49
N ARG A 28 14.40 -8.75 2.17
CA ARG A 28 13.86 -9.10 3.51
C ARG A 28 13.00 -10.36 3.49
N ARG A 29 12.27 -10.58 2.40
CA ARG A 29 11.35 -11.71 2.24
C ARG A 29 12.00 -12.93 1.57
N GLY A 30 13.23 -12.81 1.08
CA GLY A 30 13.89 -13.87 0.31
C GLY A 30 13.15 -14.18 -1.00
N LEU A 31 12.61 -13.16 -1.67
CA LEU A 31 11.86 -13.27 -2.92
C LEU A 31 12.65 -12.66 -4.08
N ALA A 32 12.41 -13.16 -5.30
CA ALA A 32 12.87 -12.52 -6.50
C ALA A 32 12.17 -11.19 -6.75
N LEU A 33 12.82 -10.28 -7.48
CA LEU A 33 12.28 -9.02 -7.93
C LEU A 33 12.04 -9.04 -9.44
N ARG A 34 10.84 -8.70 -9.86
CA ARG A 34 10.46 -8.51 -11.25
C ARG A 34 10.28 -7.03 -11.54
N VAL A 35 11.13 -6.46 -12.39
CA VAL A 35 11.02 -5.07 -12.86
C VAL A 35 10.18 -5.06 -14.12
N VAL A 36 9.09 -4.31 -14.12
CA VAL A 36 8.16 -4.22 -15.26
C VAL A 36 8.13 -2.78 -15.76
N HIS A 37 8.45 -2.57 -17.03
CA HIS A 37 8.20 -1.33 -17.73
C HIS A 37 7.09 -1.55 -18.75
N VAL A 38 6.04 -0.73 -18.67
CA VAL A 38 4.93 -0.77 -19.65
C VAL A 38 5.05 0.42 -20.56
N TRP A 39 5.03 0.18 -21.86
CA TRP A 39 5.07 1.23 -22.86
C TRP A 39 3.99 1.05 -23.91
N ARG A 40 3.60 2.15 -24.53
CA ARG A 40 2.68 2.17 -25.65
C ARG A 40 3.29 2.98 -26.76
N TYR A 41 3.31 2.42 -27.97
CA TYR A 41 3.70 3.18 -29.13
C TYR A 41 2.60 4.18 -29.51
N GLU A 42 2.93 5.48 -29.48
CA GLU A 42 2.01 6.55 -29.88
C GLU A 42 2.54 7.25 -31.14
N PRO A 43 2.03 6.91 -32.35
CA PRO A 43 2.55 7.45 -33.61
C PRO A 43 2.51 8.98 -33.71
N HIS A 44 1.56 9.63 -33.00
CA HIS A 44 1.39 11.08 -33.05
C HIS A 44 2.39 11.88 -32.20
N GLN A 45 3.02 11.25 -31.22
CA GLN A 45 4.11 11.86 -30.44
C GLN A 45 5.48 11.68 -31.12
N ALA A 46 5.53 10.88 -32.18
CA ALA A 46 6.76 10.56 -32.92
C ALA A 46 7.34 11.71 -33.79
N LEU A 47 6.67 12.86 -33.85
CA LEU A 47 7.20 14.05 -34.51
C LEU A 47 8.37 14.66 -33.73
N GLY A 48 9.47 13.89 -33.55
CA GLY A 48 10.68 14.27 -32.84
C GLY A 48 11.30 13.19 -31.94
N ALA A 49 10.61 12.09 -31.67
CA ALA A 49 11.04 11.04 -30.75
C ALA A 49 11.60 9.77 -31.45
N GLY A 50 11.90 9.82 -32.75
CA GLY A 50 12.39 8.67 -33.49
C GLY A 50 11.30 7.66 -33.89
N ASP A 51 11.70 6.64 -34.64
CA ASP A 51 10.82 5.53 -35.01
C ASP A 51 10.57 4.58 -33.81
N ARG A 52 9.64 3.63 -34.01
CA ARG A 52 9.26 2.63 -32.99
C ARG A 52 10.47 1.90 -32.42
N ASP A 53 11.41 1.52 -33.25
CA ASP A 53 12.60 0.75 -32.85
C ASP A 53 13.55 1.58 -31.98
N THR A 54 13.61 2.87 -32.20
CA THR A 54 14.41 3.79 -31.38
C THR A 54 13.76 4.00 -30.02
N GLN A 55 12.42 4.15 -29.96
CA GLN A 55 11.70 4.27 -28.69
C GLN A 55 11.79 2.96 -27.88
N ASP A 56 11.61 1.78 -28.51
CA ASP A 56 11.74 0.48 -27.84
C ASP A 56 13.14 0.30 -27.24
N ARG A 57 14.20 0.68 -27.95
CA ARG A 57 15.56 0.64 -27.41
C ARG A 57 15.73 1.53 -26.21
N TRP A 58 15.26 2.78 -26.26
CA TRP A 58 15.35 3.71 -25.14
C TRP A 58 14.67 3.18 -23.88
N VAL A 59 13.49 2.62 -24.03
CA VAL A 59 12.72 2.03 -22.93
C VAL A 59 13.47 0.84 -22.31
N ARG A 60 14.04 -0.04 -23.16
CA ARG A 60 14.83 -1.19 -22.71
C ARG A 60 16.09 -0.74 -21.98
N ASP A 61 16.81 0.22 -22.52
CA ASP A 61 18.04 0.73 -21.92
C ASP A 61 17.78 1.37 -20.57
N ALA A 62 16.72 2.17 -20.45
CA ALA A 62 16.34 2.81 -19.18
C ALA A 62 15.92 1.79 -18.10
N ALA A 63 15.13 0.79 -18.47
CA ALA A 63 14.72 -0.26 -17.53
C ALA A 63 15.91 -1.14 -17.11
N ALA A 64 16.79 -1.47 -18.06
CA ALA A 64 18.01 -2.25 -17.79
C ALA A 64 18.99 -1.47 -16.89
N GLU A 65 19.13 -0.16 -17.10
CA GLU A 65 19.97 0.71 -16.25
C GLU A 65 19.46 0.76 -14.82
N ALA A 66 18.14 0.92 -14.64
CA ALA A 66 17.53 0.92 -13.32
C ALA A 66 17.74 -0.41 -12.58
N ALA A 67 17.54 -1.53 -13.28
CA ALA A 67 17.77 -2.87 -12.73
C ALA A 67 19.25 -3.10 -12.39
N ARG A 68 20.17 -2.68 -13.25
CA ARG A 68 21.62 -2.79 -13.03
C ARG A 68 22.06 -2.00 -11.80
N THR A 69 21.63 -0.75 -11.68
CA THR A 69 21.93 0.10 -10.52
C THR A 69 21.45 -0.54 -9.22
N LEU A 70 20.30 -1.22 -9.25
CA LEU A 70 19.81 -1.95 -8.09
C LEU A 70 20.62 -3.22 -7.82
N ALA A 71 21.00 -3.98 -8.85
CA ALA A 71 21.80 -5.20 -8.73
C ALA A 71 23.19 -4.91 -8.13
N GLU A 72 23.81 -3.78 -8.49
CA GLU A 72 25.08 -3.35 -7.90
C GLU A 72 24.99 -3.13 -6.39
N ARG A 73 23.82 -2.67 -5.89
CA ARG A 73 23.55 -2.47 -4.47
C ARG A 73 23.13 -3.73 -3.73
N HIS A 74 22.55 -4.69 -4.45
CA HIS A 74 22.01 -5.93 -3.94
C HIS A 74 22.42 -7.11 -4.83
N PRO A 75 23.69 -7.54 -4.80
CA PRO A 75 24.22 -8.56 -5.71
C PRO A 75 23.58 -9.95 -5.53
N ASP A 76 23.01 -10.22 -4.36
CA ASP A 76 22.34 -11.50 -4.06
C ASP A 76 20.85 -11.50 -4.45
N LEU A 77 20.31 -10.38 -4.95
CA LEU A 77 18.91 -10.28 -5.34
C LEU A 77 18.72 -10.82 -6.77
N ASP A 78 17.87 -11.82 -6.93
CA ASP A 78 17.45 -12.30 -8.26
C ASP A 78 16.51 -11.27 -8.90
N ILE A 79 16.98 -10.61 -9.95
CA ILE A 79 16.26 -9.53 -10.64
C ILE A 79 15.98 -9.95 -12.07
N THR A 80 14.71 -9.89 -12.46
CA THR A 80 14.27 -10.04 -13.86
C THR A 80 13.68 -8.73 -14.37
N THR A 81 13.81 -8.45 -15.67
CA THR A 81 13.28 -7.23 -16.29
C THR A 81 12.40 -7.59 -17.48
N ASP A 82 11.17 -7.12 -17.48
CA ASP A 82 10.20 -7.30 -18.55
C ASP A 82 9.76 -5.95 -19.12
N ILE A 83 9.80 -5.86 -20.44
CA ILE A 83 9.24 -4.75 -21.21
C ILE A 83 7.94 -5.22 -21.83
N LEU A 84 6.83 -4.64 -21.38
CA LEU A 84 5.50 -5.04 -21.80
C LEU A 84 4.86 -3.94 -22.65
N GLU A 85 4.29 -4.31 -23.79
CA GLU A 85 3.54 -3.37 -24.64
C GLU A 85 2.05 -3.47 -24.29
N GLY A 86 1.38 -2.32 -24.07
CA GLY A 86 -0.05 -2.30 -23.81
C GLY A 86 -0.54 -1.07 -23.06
N ASP A 87 -1.79 -1.14 -22.65
CA ASP A 87 -2.34 -0.14 -21.73
C ASP A 87 -1.69 -0.29 -20.35
N PRO A 88 -1.15 0.78 -19.76
CA PRO A 88 -0.46 0.69 -18.47
C PRO A 88 -1.32 0.12 -17.33
N VAL A 89 -2.60 0.46 -17.28
CA VAL A 89 -3.49 -0.02 -16.21
C VAL A 89 -3.75 -1.51 -16.34
N ASP A 90 -4.15 -1.95 -17.52
CA ASP A 90 -4.47 -3.36 -17.79
C ASP A 90 -3.23 -4.24 -17.60
N THR A 91 -2.09 -3.80 -18.14
CA THR A 91 -0.84 -4.56 -18.10
C THR A 91 -0.27 -4.67 -16.69
N LEU A 92 -0.26 -3.58 -15.92
CA LEU A 92 0.20 -3.60 -14.52
C LEU A 92 -0.77 -4.38 -13.61
N THR A 93 -2.08 -4.30 -13.85
CA THR A 93 -3.07 -5.09 -13.12
C THR A 93 -2.89 -6.59 -13.38
N ALA A 94 -2.63 -6.98 -14.63
CA ALA A 94 -2.29 -8.36 -14.97
C ALA A 94 -0.98 -8.80 -14.31
N ALA A 95 0.08 -7.97 -14.38
CA ALA A 95 1.35 -8.25 -13.73
C ALA A 95 1.22 -8.40 -12.19
N ALA A 96 0.32 -7.62 -11.57
CA ALA A 96 0.03 -7.73 -10.14
C ALA A 96 -0.57 -9.09 -9.75
N ALA A 97 -1.36 -9.73 -10.63
CA ALA A 97 -1.98 -11.02 -10.33
C ALA A 97 -0.96 -12.14 -10.07
N ASP A 98 0.18 -12.07 -10.76
CA ASP A 98 1.28 -13.04 -10.66
C ASP A 98 2.33 -12.65 -9.60
N ALA A 99 2.19 -11.49 -8.96
CA ALA A 99 3.09 -10.99 -7.94
C ALA A 99 2.67 -11.39 -6.52
N GLU A 100 3.62 -11.40 -5.59
CA GLU A 100 3.32 -11.36 -4.14
C GLU A 100 2.71 -10.01 -3.77
N LEU A 101 3.31 -8.94 -4.27
CA LEU A 101 2.80 -7.58 -4.23
C LEU A 101 3.35 -6.79 -5.42
N LEU A 102 2.61 -5.76 -5.83
CA LEU A 102 3.03 -4.78 -6.83
C LEU A 102 3.47 -3.49 -6.14
N VAL A 103 4.61 -2.93 -6.55
CA VAL A 103 5.12 -1.65 -6.06
C VAL A 103 5.13 -0.64 -7.18
N LEU A 104 4.55 0.52 -6.95
CA LEU A 104 4.47 1.62 -7.91
C LEU A 104 4.94 2.93 -7.28
N GLY A 105 5.49 3.82 -8.11
CA GLY A 105 5.72 5.20 -7.71
C GLY A 105 4.41 5.98 -7.60
N SER A 106 4.26 6.74 -6.54
CA SER A 106 3.19 7.73 -6.46
C SER A 106 3.72 9.06 -6.99
N ARG A 107 3.05 9.71 -7.93
CA ARG A 107 3.47 11.02 -8.43
C ARG A 107 3.42 12.06 -7.31
N GLY A 108 4.61 12.51 -6.87
CA GLY A 108 4.76 13.73 -6.09
C GLY A 108 4.66 14.92 -7.05
N HIS A 109 3.77 15.86 -6.79
CA HIS A 109 3.90 17.17 -7.40
C HIS A 109 4.80 17.99 -6.47
N GLY A 110 5.75 18.76 -7.07
CA GLY A 110 6.66 19.64 -6.37
C GLY A 110 5.98 20.57 -5.33
N PRO A 111 6.55 21.67 -4.84
CA PRO A 111 6.18 22.38 -3.62
C PRO A 111 4.73 22.90 -3.52
N VAL A 112 3.87 22.55 -4.47
CA VAL A 112 2.43 22.81 -4.41
C VAL A 112 1.76 21.74 -3.56
N VAL A 113 1.22 22.15 -2.46
CA VAL A 113 0.43 21.37 -1.49
C VAL A 113 -0.67 20.58 -2.23
N GLY A 114 -0.54 19.25 -2.31
CA GLY A 114 -1.55 18.36 -2.88
C GLY A 114 -0.93 17.14 -3.56
N PHE A 115 -0.96 15.99 -2.89
CA PHE A 115 -0.52 14.74 -3.47
C PHE A 115 -1.56 14.26 -4.49
N LEU A 116 -1.19 14.24 -5.76
CA LEU A 116 -2.02 13.61 -6.79
C LEU A 116 -1.52 12.17 -7.00
N LEU A 117 -2.31 11.22 -6.53
CA LEU A 117 -2.19 9.84 -6.96
C LEU A 117 -2.36 9.80 -8.48
N GLY A 118 -1.36 9.28 -9.20
CA GLY A 118 -1.43 9.16 -10.66
C GLY A 118 -2.64 8.32 -11.09
N SER A 119 -3.26 8.69 -12.20
CA SER A 119 -4.45 7.97 -12.72
C SER A 119 -4.22 6.47 -12.90
N VAL A 120 -3.02 6.08 -13.35
CA VAL A 120 -2.62 4.68 -13.49
C VAL A 120 -2.59 3.98 -12.12
N GLY A 121 -1.87 4.52 -11.14
CA GLY A 121 -1.78 3.94 -9.80
C GLY A 121 -3.17 3.80 -9.15
N GLN A 122 -4.03 4.80 -9.30
CA GLN A 122 -5.39 4.75 -8.75
C GLN A 122 -6.24 3.63 -9.36
N GLN A 123 -6.19 3.45 -10.69
CA GLN A 123 -6.95 2.40 -11.36
C GLN A 123 -6.37 1.02 -11.05
N VAL A 124 -5.05 0.86 -11.08
CA VAL A 124 -4.41 -0.40 -10.71
C VAL A 124 -4.77 -0.80 -9.28
N ILE A 125 -4.72 0.13 -8.30
CA ILE A 125 -5.15 -0.15 -6.92
C ILE A 125 -6.62 -0.57 -6.87
N ALA A 126 -7.49 0.06 -7.66
CA ALA A 126 -8.92 -0.27 -7.67
C ALA A 126 -9.20 -1.69 -8.18
N ASP A 127 -8.41 -2.22 -9.10
CA ASP A 127 -8.66 -3.48 -9.80
C ASP A 127 -7.75 -4.64 -9.38
N ALA A 128 -6.57 -4.35 -8.83
CA ALA A 128 -5.59 -5.37 -8.45
C ALA A 128 -6.16 -6.39 -7.46
N VAL A 129 -5.84 -7.66 -7.66
CA VAL A 129 -6.22 -8.78 -6.79
C VAL A 129 -5.14 -9.11 -5.75
N ARG A 130 -4.03 -8.38 -5.78
CA ARG A 130 -2.89 -8.49 -4.87
C ARG A 130 -2.61 -7.16 -4.20
N PRO A 131 -1.87 -7.13 -3.09
CA PRO A 131 -1.46 -5.89 -2.45
C PRO A 131 -0.70 -4.98 -3.43
N VAL A 132 -1.02 -3.70 -3.41
CA VAL A 132 -0.30 -2.67 -4.16
C VAL A 132 0.30 -1.68 -3.17
N VAL A 133 1.61 -1.45 -3.27
CA VAL A 133 2.33 -0.50 -2.43
C VAL A 133 2.67 0.73 -3.27
N LEU A 134 2.30 1.90 -2.78
CA LEU A 134 2.72 3.18 -3.36
C LEU A 134 3.86 3.77 -2.55
N VAL A 135 4.92 4.14 -3.27
CA VAL A 135 6.14 4.74 -2.71
C VAL A 135 6.33 6.12 -3.32
N ARG A 136 6.77 7.09 -2.53
CA ARG A 136 7.03 8.47 -2.96
C ARG A 136 8.50 8.69 -3.28
N ALA A 137 8.78 9.66 -4.14
CA ALA A 137 10.12 10.21 -4.24
C ALA A 137 10.48 10.83 -2.88
N GLY A 138 11.64 10.48 -2.34
CA GLY A 138 12.06 10.92 -1.01
C GLY A 138 11.70 9.96 0.15
N ASP A 139 10.87 8.92 -0.09
CA ASP A 139 10.71 7.79 0.85
C ASP A 139 11.99 6.93 0.86
N GLU A 140 13.08 7.54 1.31
CA GLU A 140 14.37 6.86 1.37
C GLU A 140 14.43 5.87 2.56
N ALA A 141 15.50 5.08 2.60
CA ALA A 141 15.75 4.10 3.65
C ALA A 141 15.70 4.67 5.09
N SER A 142 15.85 5.99 5.25
CA SER A 142 15.67 6.69 6.53
C SER A 142 14.25 6.56 7.09
N GLY A 143 13.23 6.41 6.24
CA GLY A 143 11.84 6.14 6.64
C GLY A 143 11.66 4.73 7.22
N GLU A 144 12.55 3.79 6.88
CA GLU A 144 12.53 2.40 7.34
C GLU A 144 13.45 2.17 8.56
N ALA A 145 13.79 3.24 9.28
CA ALA A 145 14.68 3.15 10.46
C ALA A 145 14.10 2.20 11.51
N ALA A 146 14.99 1.49 12.19
CA ALA A 146 14.64 0.61 13.30
C ALA A 146 13.82 1.37 14.36
N GLY A 147 12.74 0.75 14.84
CA GLY A 147 11.86 1.33 15.86
C GLY A 147 10.65 2.10 15.30
N ARG A 148 10.48 2.17 13.97
CA ARG A 148 9.24 2.66 13.37
C ARG A 148 8.24 1.51 13.15
N ASP A 149 6.97 1.78 13.35
CA ASP A 149 5.90 0.78 13.31
C ASP A 149 5.41 0.50 11.87
N ILE A 150 4.83 -0.68 11.67
CA ILE A 150 3.88 -0.95 10.58
C ILE A 150 2.49 -0.59 11.10
N VAL A 151 1.91 0.48 10.59
CA VAL A 151 0.56 0.92 10.98
C VAL A 151 -0.47 0.21 10.12
N VAL A 152 -1.52 -0.36 10.73
CA VAL A 152 -2.61 -1.00 9.99
C VAL A 152 -3.97 -0.54 10.50
N GLY A 153 -4.86 -0.15 9.58
CA GLY A 153 -6.25 0.18 9.89
C GLY A 153 -7.11 -1.08 10.01
N GLN A 154 -7.80 -1.22 11.14
CA GLN A 154 -8.81 -2.24 11.38
C GLN A 154 -10.19 -1.60 11.46
N GLN A 155 -11.17 -2.17 10.76
CA GLN A 155 -12.55 -1.70 10.78
C GLN A 155 -13.52 -2.85 10.51
N GLY A 156 -14.72 -2.77 11.08
CA GLY A 156 -15.77 -3.79 10.93
C GLY A 156 -15.47 -5.04 11.74
N ASP A 157 -15.98 -6.16 11.25
CA ASP A 157 -15.73 -7.47 11.84
C ASP A 157 -14.30 -7.97 11.56
N PRO A 158 -13.79 -8.96 12.29
CA PRO A 158 -12.43 -9.47 12.11
C PRO A 158 -12.10 -9.87 10.67
N GLU A 159 -13.05 -10.47 9.95
CA GLU A 159 -12.90 -10.92 8.55
C GLU A 159 -12.71 -9.76 7.57
N ASP A 160 -13.34 -8.63 7.81
CA ASP A 160 -13.27 -7.43 6.94
C ASP A 160 -11.85 -6.90 6.79
N SER A 161 -11.04 -7.04 7.82
CA SER A 161 -9.67 -6.54 7.89
C SER A 161 -8.61 -7.63 7.88
N ALA A 162 -9.01 -8.91 7.81
CA ALA A 162 -8.10 -10.05 7.93
C ALA A 162 -6.94 -10.00 6.93
N ALA A 163 -7.22 -9.68 5.66
CA ALA A 163 -6.18 -9.57 4.63
C ALA A 163 -5.16 -8.46 4.94
N ALA A 164 -5.63 -7.28 5.38
CA ALA A 164 -4.77 -6.16 5.73
C ALA A 164 -3.94 -6.46 6.98
N LEU A 165 -4.55 -7.05 8.02
CA LEU A 165 -3.86 -7.50 9.22
C LEU A 165 -2.79 -8.55 8.88
N GLY A 166 -3.14 -9.58 8.11
CA GLY A 166 -2.19 -10.61 7.69
C GLY A 166 -0.99 -10.05 6.93
N PHE A 167 -1.23 -9.10 6.02
CA PHE A 167 -0.15 -8.42 5.30
C PHE A 167 0.73 -7.59 6.24
N ALA A 168 0.14 -6.85 7.18
CA ALA A 168 0.87 -6.04 8.14
C ALA A 168 1.76 -6.90 9.06
N PHE A 169 1.21 -8.00 9.61
CA PHE A 169 1.97 -8.91 10.46
C PHE A 169 3.10 -9.63 9.72
N ALA A 170 2.85 -10.12 8.50
CA ALA A 170 3.89 -10.73 7.68
C ALA A 170 5.00 -9.73 7.34
N THR A 171 4.65 -8.47 7.05
CA THR A 171 5.61 -7.41 6.79
C THR A 171 6.41 -7.07 8.05
N ALA A 172 5.75 -6.95 9.20
CA ALA A 172 6.41 -6.67 10.48
C ALA A 172 7.38 -7.80 10.87
N ALA A 173 6.98 -9.06 10.68
CA ALA A 173 7.85 -10.21 10.94
C ALA A 173 9.12 -10.18 10.06
N ALA A 174 8.98 -9.87 8.76
CA ALA A 174 10.11 -9.76 7.84
C ALA A 174 11.06 -8.59 8.15
N ARG A 175 10.56 -7.56 8.85
CA ARG A 175 11.32 -6.34 9.18
C ARG A 175 11.76 -6.26 10.63
N GLY A 176 11.36 -7.18 11.51
CA GLY A 176 11.57 -7.08 12.95
C GLY A 176 10.88 -5.85 13.54
N ALA A 177 9.73 -5.46 13.00
CA ALA A 177 9.01 -4.24 13.36
C ALA A 177 7.81 -4.53 14.26
N THR A 178 7.29 -3.49 14.92
CA THR A 178 6.04 -3.53 15.68
C THR A 178 4.85 -3.31 14.76
N VAL A 179 3.76 -4.04 14.94
CA VAL A 179 2.45 -3.72 14.34
C VAL A 179 1.71 -2.76 15.26
N ARG A 180 1.33 -1.60 14.74
CA ARG A 180 0.38 -0.70 15.40
C ARG A 180 -0.97 -0.83 14.71
N ALA A 181 -1.89 -1.55 15.34
CA ALA A 181 -3.25 -1.73 14.86
C ALA A 181 -4.14 -0.57 15.34
N VAL A 182 -4.76 0.11 14.38
CA VAL A 182 -5.55 1.32 14.63
C VAL A 182 -7.02 1.04 14.36
N ARG A 183 -7.86 1.25 15.37
CA ARG A 183 -9.31 1.22 15.26
C ARG A 183 -9.86 2.59 15.62
N ALA A 184 -10.42 3.27 14.63
CA ALA A 184 -11.11 4.53 14.81
C ALA A 184 -12.63 4.29 14.84
N TRP A 185 -13.33 4.98 15.74
CA TRP A 185 -14.77 4.88 15.88
C TRP A 185 -15.42 6.25 16.05
N THR A 186 -16.69 6.33 15.69
CA THR A 186 -17.49 7.54 15.87
C THR A 186 -18.76 7.22 16.63
N LEU A 187 -19.27 8.19 17.38
CA LEU A 187 -20.53 8.02 18.08
C LEU A 187 -21.66 7.82 17.05
N PRO A 188 -22.42 6.72 17.13
CA PRO A 188 -23.56 6.52 16.24
C PRO A 188 -24.57 7.67 16.35
N PRO A 189 -25.19 8.11 15.26
CA PRO A 189 -26.10 9.25 15.25
C PRO A 189 -27.27 9.15 16.26
N VAL A 190 -27.71 7.93 16.56
CA VAL A 190 -28.79 7.69 17.54
C VAL A 190 -28.45 8.25 18.93
N PHE A 191 -27.17 8.22 19.32
CA PHE A 191 -26.73 8.77 20.59
C PHE A 191 -26.59 10.30 20.55
N ALA A 192 -26.27 10.88 19.40
CA ALA A 192 -26.15 12.31 19.23
C ALA A 192 -27.50 13.05 19.36
N TYR A 193 -28.61 12.38 19.03
CA TYR A 193 -29.95 12.95 19.03
C TYR A 193 -30.83 12.54 20.25
N SER A 194 -30.31 11.72 21.17
CA SER A 194 -31.04 11.24 22.34
C SER A 194 -30.24 11.43 23.64
N PRO A 195 -30.48 12.53 24.38
CA PRO A 195 -29.76 12.79 25.64
C PRO A 195 -29.87 11.65 26.66
N GLY A 196 -31.04 10.96 26.69
CA GLY A 196 -31.24 9.79 27.55
C GLY A 196 -30.35 8.61 27.17
N SER A 197 -30.15 8.38 25.88
CA SER A 197 -29.26 7.32 25.40
C SER A 197 -27.78 7.63 25.68
N LEU A 198 -27.37 8.89 25.60
CA LEU A 198 -26.04 9.33 25.99
C LEU A 198 -25.74 9.07 27.46
N LYS A 199 -26.73 9.39 28.35
CA LYS A 199 -26.58 9.16 29.78
C LYS A 199 -26.43 7.66 30.08
N LEU A 200 -27.25 6.81 29.47
CA LEU A 200 -27.17 5.36 29.63
C LEU A 200 -25.84 4.80 29.10
N LEU A 201 -25.34 5.35 28.01
CA LEU A 201 -24.05 4.96 27.45
C LEU A 201 -22.91 5.35 28.40
N ASP A 202 -22.94 6.55 28.99
CA ASP A 202 -21.93 7.02 29.95
C ASP A 202 -21.95 6.17 31.24
N GLU A 203 -23.16 5.85 31.76
CA GLU A 203 -23.34 4.94 32.89
C GLU A 203 -22.82 3.51 32.59
N ALA A 204 -22.85 3.07 31.34
CA ALA A 204 -22.31 1.79 30.90
C ALA A 204 -20.76 1.82 30.60
N GLY A 205 -20.09 2.96 30.84
CA GLY A 205 -18.66 3.11 30.63
C GLY A 205 -18.25 3.48 29.20
N GLY A 206 -19.21 3.92 28.37
CA GLY A 206 -18.97 4.36 26.99
C GLY A 206 -18.85 3.21 25.98
N LEU A 207 -18.50 3.55 24.74
CA LEU A 207 -18.27 2.57 23.66
C LEU A 207 -16.80 2.12 23.55
N GLU A 208 -15.88 2.86 24.11
CA GLU A 208 -14.44 2.57 23.99
C GLU A 208 -14.03 1.16 24.45
N PRO A 209 -14.57 0.60 25.57
CA PRO A 209 -14.27 -0.77 25.97
C PRO A 209 -14.70 -1.81 24.93
N TYR A 210 -15.81 -1.57 24.24
CA TYR A 210 -16.31 -2.47 23.17
C TYR A 210 -15.41 -2.39 21.94
N GLU A 211 -14.95 -1.20 21.58
CA GLU A 211 -14.06 -1.00 20.44
C GLU A 211 -12.65 -1.60 20.70
N LYS A 212 -12.16 -1.49 21.96
CA LYS A 212 -10.93 -2.16 22.40
C LYS A 212 -11.06 -3.67 22.32
N LYS A 213 -12.17 -4.22 22.81
CA LYS A 213 -12.44 -5.66 22.73
C LYS A 213 -12.50 -6.15 21.28
N ALA A 214 -13.22 -5.43 20.43
CA ALA A 214 -13.34 -5.78 19.01
C ALA A 214 -11.97 -5.75 18.28
N LEU A 215 -11.10 -4.80 18.62
CA LEU A 215 -9.75 -4.77 18.09
C LEU A 215 -8.92 -5.96 18.60
N ALA A 216 -8.95 -6.24 19.90
CA ALA A 216 -8.24 -7.36 20.50
C ALA A 216 -8.66 -8.72 19.88
N GLU A 217 -9.97 -8.94 19.70
CA GLU A 217 -10.50 -10.15 19.05
C GLU A 217 -10.02 -10.27 17.59
N ALA A 218 -9.98 -9.16 16.84
CA ALA A 218 -9.47 -9.17 15.46
C ALA A 218 -7.97 -9.46 15.38
N LEU A 219 -7.20 -9.17 16.43
CA LEU A 219 -5.75 -9.37 16.49
C LEU A 219 -5.34 -10.74 16.99
N GLU A 220 -6.21 -11.45 17.72
CA GLU A 220 -5.87 -12.73 18.38
C GLU A 220 -5.30 -13.78 17.41
N PRO A 221 -5.92 -14.08 16.25
CA PRO A 221 -5.38 -15.08 15.31
C PRO A 221 -4.01 -14.71 14.76
N TRP A 222 -3.71 -13.42 14.67
CA TRP A 222 -2.45 -12.92 14.16
C TRP A 222 -1.34 -12.96 15.22
N ARG A 223 -1.66 -12.72 16.49
CA ARG A 223 -0.73 -12.89 17.63
C ARG A 223 -0.31 -14.35 17.77
N GLU A 224 -1.26 -15.27 17.63
CA GLU A 224 -0.97 -16.71 17.64
C GLU A 224 -0.05 -17.12 16.48
N ARG A 225 -0.32 -16.59 15.28
CA ARG A 225 0.44 -16.91 14.07
C ARG A 225 1.82 -16.28 14.03
N PHE A 226 1.98 -15.11 14.63
CA PHE A 226 3.22 -14.32 14.63
C PHE A 226 3.64 -13.93 16.06
N PRO A 227 3.96 -14.90 16.94
CA PRO A 227 4.22 -14.63 18.37
C PRO A 227 5.43 -13.73 18.63
N GLY A 228 6.34 -13.62 17.67
CA GLY A 228 7.52 -12.75 17.75
C GLY A 228 7.30 -11.30 17.31
N VAL A 229 6.08 -10.95 16.84
CA VAL A 229 5.78 -9.59 16.40
C VAL A 229 5.14 -8.79 17.53
N PRO A 230 5.78 -7.72 18.02
CA PRO A 230 5.18 -6.85 19.01
C PRO A 230 3.94 -6.15 18.44
N VAL A 231 2.89 -6.00 19.25
CA VAL A 231 1.62 -5.38 18.82
C VAL A 231 1.24 -4.26 19.77
N VAL A 232 0.95 -3.10 19.21
CA VAL A 232 0.39 -1.94 19.92
C VAL A 232 -1.03 -1.69 19.41
N GLU A 233 -2.00 -1.73 20.30
CA GLU A 233 -3.39 -1.39 20.01
C GLU A 233 -3.60 0.11 20.16
N HIS A 234 -4.24 0.73 19.18
CA HIS A 234 -4.63 2.14 19.19
C HIS A 234 -6.11 2.26 18.87
N VAL A 235 -6.89 2.64 19.87
CA VAL A 235 -8.33 2.86 19.74
C VAL A 235 -8.63 4.31 20.03
N GLU A 236 -9.23 5.01 19.06
CA GLU A 236 -9.48 6.45 19.19
C GLU A 236 -10.82 6.83 18.57
N MET A 237 -11.52 7.74 19.25
CA MET A 237 -12.74 8.35 18.72
C MET A 237 -12.40 9.43 17.71
N GLY A 238 -12.81 9.24 16.45
CA GLY A 238 -12.53 10.19 15.39
C GLY A 238 -12.76 9.64 13.99
N SER A 239 -12.51 10.47 12.99
CA SER A 239 -12.53 10.04 11.59
C SER A 239 -11.39 9.06 11.32
N ALA A 240 -11.68 7.88 10.78
CA ALA A 240 -10.68 6.83 10.55
C ALA A 240 -9.49 7.31 9.70
N GLY A 241 -9.73 8.15 8.69
CA GLY A 241 -8.65 8.73 7.88
C GLY A 241 -7.74 9.67 8.68
N GLN A 242 -8.31 10.52 9.52
CA GLN A 242 -7.56 11.46 10.36
C GLN A 242 -6.75 10.74 11.44
N VAL A 243 -7.37 9.78 12.14
CA VAL A 243 -6.70 8.97 13.16
C VAL A 243 -5.55 8.16 12.56
N LEU A 244 -5.76 7.51 11.40
CA LEU A 244 -4.69 6.81 10.72
C LEU A 244 -3.54 7.73 10.31
N LEU A 245 -3.83 8.91 9.78
CA LEU A 245 -2.82 9.87 9.36
C LEU A 245 -2.03 10.44 10.54
N SER A 246 -2.67 10.69 11.69
CA SER A 246 -1.97 11.17 12.89
C SER A 246 -0.94 10.15 13.41
N VAL A 247 -1.23 8.86 13.24
CA VAL A 247 -0.34 7.76 13.66
C VAL A 247 0.70 7.43 12.60
N ALA A 248 0.36 7.63 11.31
CA ALA A 248 1.21 7.26 10.17
C ALA A 248 2.49 8.10 10.02
N GLY A 249 2.57 9.30 10.60
CA GLY A 249 3.71 10.23 10.43
C GLY A 249 5.07 9.66 10.88
N ARG A 250 5.08 8.56 11.66
CA ARG A 250 6.29 7.84 12.09
C ARG A 250 6.31 6.38 11.65
N ALA A 251 5.44 5.99 10.72
CA ALA A 251 5.37 4.63 10.24
C ALA A 251 6.44 4.33 9.19
N GLN A 252 6.86 3.05 9.11
CA GLN A 252 7.63 2.54 7.97
C GLN A 252 6.72 2.26 6.78
N LEU A 253 5.49 1.87 7.07
CA LEU A 253 4.46 1.50 6.10
C LEU A 253 3.10 1.67 6.75
N THR A 254 2.16 2.26 6.04
CA THR A 254 0.75 2.26 6.44
C THR A 254 -0.02 1.26 5.56
N VAL A 255 -0.78 0.38 6.20
CA VAL A 255 -1.55 -0.67 5.55
C VAL A 255 -3.03 -0.39 5.70
N VAL A 256 -3.74 -0.35 4.58
CA VAL A 256 -5.20 -0.17 4.54
C VAL A 256 -5.86 -1.25 3.70
N GLY A 257 -7.02 -1.71 4.14
CA GLY A 257 -7.84 -2.64 3.36
C GLY A 257 -8.61 -1.92 2.26
N ARG A 258 -8.78 -2.59 1.13
CA ARG A 258 -9.70 -2.17 0.07
C ARG A 258 -10.89 -3.12 0.07
N ARG A 259 -12.08 -2.60 0.41
CA ARG A 259 -13.31 -3.39 0.32
C ARG A 259 -13.69 -3.64 -1.13
N ALA A 260 -14.09 -4.86 -1.43
CA ALA A 260 -14.56 -5.26 -2.77
C ALA A 260 -15.99 -4.76 -3.03
N HIS A 261 -16.23 -3.44 -2.93
CA HIS A 261 -17.54 -2.90 -3.30
C HIS A 261 -17.56 -2.55 -4.79
N ARG A 262 -18.18 -3.41 -5.58
CA ARG A 262 -18.60 -3.06 -6.95
C ARG A 262 -19.88 -2.23 -6.85
N THR A 263 -19.78 -0.94 -7.04
CA THR A 263 -20.95 -0.13 -7.37
C THR A 263 -21.18 -0.16 -8.89
N ALA A 264 -22.40 0.18 -9.35
CA ALA A 264 -22.73 0.26 -10.77
C ALA A 264 -21.84 1.20 -11.61
N VAL A 265 -20.92 1.93 -10.99
CA VAL A 265 -20.02 2.94 -11.60
C VAL A 265 -18.54 2.58 -11.38
N GLY A 266 -18.17 1.31 -11.33
CA GLY A 266 -16.77 0.83 -11.29
C GLY A 266 -16.21 0.50 -9.91
N ALA A 267 -15.01 -0.13 -9.90
CA ALA A 267 -14.26 -0.45 -8.68
C ALA A 267 -13.78 0.84 -8.00
N ARG A 268 -13.84 0.89 -6.66
CA ARG A 268 -13.50 2.09 -5.91
C ARG A 268 -12.60 1.81 -4.74
N ILE A 269 -11.63 2.70 -4.60
CA ILE A 269 -10.84 2.83 -3.38
C ILE A 269 -11.74 3.48 -2.34
N GLY A 270 -11.88 2.90 -1.15
CA GLY A 270 -12.68 3.48 -0.06
C GLY A 270 -12.14 4.85 0.37
N SER A 271 -12.99 5.70 0.96
CA SER A 271 -12.62 7.07 1.35
C SER A 271 -11.42 7.12 2.31
N VAL A 272 -11.29 6.17 3.23
CA VAL A 272 -10.16 6.08 4.16
C VAL A 272 -8.87 5.77 3.39
N ALA A 273 -8.87 4.73 2.56
CA ALA A 273 -7.71 4.37 1.74
C ALA A 273 -7.31 5.52 0.80
N HIS A 274 -8.29 6.18 0.18
CA HIS A 274 -8.06 7.34 -0.67
C HIS A 274 -7.39 8.50 0.12
N GLY A 275 -7.92 8.85 1.29
CA GLY A 275 -7.33 9.88 2.13
C GLY A 275 -5.90 9.56 2.58
N VAL A 276 -5.65 8.30 3.00
CA VAL A 276 -4.32 7.85 3.41
C VAL A 276 -3.34 7.89 2.23
N LEU A 277 -3.74 7.43 1.04
CA LEU A 277 -2.93 7.48 -0.18
C LEU A 277 -2.52 8.91 -0.56
N HIS A 278 -3.37 9.88 -0.29
CA HIS A 278 -3.09 11.29 -0.61
C HIS A 278 -2.23 12.01 0.45
N HIS A 279 -2.35 11.63 1.71
CA HIS A 279 -1.80 12.44 2.82
C HIS A 279 -0.76 11.74 3.69
N ALA A 280 -0.60 10.40 3.63
CA ALA A 280 0.41 9.73 4.44
C ALA A 280 1.83 10.14 4.01
N GLU A 281 2.74 10.30 4.96
CA GLU A 281 4.15 10.68 4.75
C GLU A 281 5.09 9.46 4.59
N CYS A 282 4.54 8.27 4.56
CA CYS A 282 5.25 7.01 4.40
C CYS A 282 4.64 6.19 3.25
N PRO A 283 5.31 5.12 2.77
CA PRO A 283 4.72 4.19 1.82
C PRO A 283 3.37 3.66 2.30
N VAL A 284 2.45 3.45 1.36
CA VAL A 284 1.10 2.97 1.67
C VAL A 284 0.81 1.68 0.91
N ALA A 285 0.48 0.62 1.64
CA ALA A 285 0.00 -0.63 1.09
C ALA A 285 -1.53 -0.66 1.09
N VAL A 286 -2.13 -0.89 -0.07
CA VAL A 286 -3.56 -1.15 -0.21
C VAL A 286 -3.76 -2.64 -0.48
N VAL A 287 -4.43 -3.29 0.46
CA VAL A 287 -4.62 -4.74 0.44
C VAL A 287 -6.06 -5.05 0.04
N PRO A 288 -6.28 -5.76 -1.08
CA PRO A 288 -7.62 -6.15 -1.46
C PRO A 288 -8.17 -7.20 -0.50
N SER A 289 -9.44 -7.07 -0.11
CA SER A 289 -10.13 -8.17 0.58
C SER A 289 -10.30 -9.34 -0.40
N PRO A 290 -10.22 -10.59 0.07
CA PRO A 290 -10.58 -11.74 -0.74
C PRO A 290 -11.97 -11.52 -1.35
N ARG A 291 -12.13 -11.85 -2.63
CA ARG A 291 -13.47 -11.87 -3.23
C ARG A 291 -14.26 -12.98 -2.57
N ALA A 292 -15.40 -12.63 -1.96
CA ALA A 292 -16.38 -13.60 -1.51
C ALA A 292 -16.95 -14.38 -2.71
#